data_d43fade41369e5f8309f39821726d2d9
#
_entry.id   d43fade41369e5f8309f39821726d2d9
#
_cell.length_a   1.000
_cell.length_b   1.000
_cell.length_c   1.000
_cell.angle_alpha   90.00
_cell.angle_beta   90.00
_cell.angle_gamma   90.00
#
_symmetry.space_group_name_H-M   'P 1'
#
loop_
_entity.id
_entity.type
_entity.pdbx_description
1 polymer ?
#
loop_
_entity_poly.entity_id
_entity_poly.type
_entity_poly.pdbx_seq_one_letter_code
_entity_poly.pdbx_strand_id
1 'polypeptide(L)'
;MPNIKVALETDTLFCRMGDMKMGMDKGGFNLTAEKVRDSVWLPKGIVGFNRLTLRTPELALPVRMRKTAVTVGDRVITLKNASMRIGRSNLTASGSVYGLYAAMKKGKMLKANLEIASRNLDCNQLINALNFPQDTLQAETDTVSSAEPMQLFVIPKNIDFELKTNLKKVTYGNMVFENV
;
A
#
# COMPACT_ATOMS: atom_id res chain seq x y z
N MET A 1 22.92 2.73 -26.04
CA MET A 1 23.01 2.46 -24.58
C MET A 1 22.53 1.04 -24.34
N PRO A 2 23.20 0.25 -23.50
CA PRO A 2 22.73 -1.10 -23.20
C PRO A 2 21.39 -1.04 -22.45
N ASN A 3 20.47 -1.88 -22.88
CA ASN A 3 19.14 -2.03 -22.25
C ASN A 3 18.82 -3.51 -22.06
N ILE A 4 18.02 -3.77 -21.04
CA ILE A 4 17.46 -5.10 -20.74
C ILE A 4 15.96 -4.95 -20.76
N LYS A 5 15.27 -5.78 -21.54
CA LYS A 5 13.82 -5.86 -21.57
C LYS A 5 13.38 -7.17 -20.97
N VAL A 6 12.45 -7.10 -20.03
CA VAL A 6 11.85 -8.28 -19.41
C VAL A 6 10.34 -8.12 -19.43
N ALA A 7 9.66 -9.08 -19.98
CA ALA A 7 8.20 -9.15 -19.97
C ALA A 7 7.76 -10.49 -19.42
N LEU A 8 6.74 -10.47 -18.59
CA LEU A 8 6.07 -11.64 -18.05
C LEU A 8 4.57 -11.39 -18.12
N GLU A 9 3.84 -12.36 -18.66
CA GLU A 9 2.40 -12.43 -18.58
C GLU A 9 2.00 -13.77 -17.97
N THR A 10 1.00 -13.75 -17.11
CA THR A 10 0.51 -14.95 -16.44
C THR A 10 -1.01 -14.90 -16.27
N ASP A 11 -1.67 -16.01 -16.51
CA ASP A 11 -3.11 -16.15 -16.24
C ASP A 11 -3.38 -16.24 -14.74
N THR A 12 -2.53 -16.94 -14.01
CA THR A 12 -2.65 -17.09 -12.57
C THR A 12 -1.27 -17.22 -11.94
N LEU A 13 -1.03 -16.42 -10.90
CA LEU A 13 0.15 -16.50 -10.07
C LEU A 13 -0.28 -16.64 -8.62
N PHE A 14 0.27 -17.64 -7.95
CA PHE A 14 0.13 -17.79 -6.51
C PHE A 14 1.51 -17.76 -5.87
N CYS A 15 1.67 -16.92 -4.86
CA CYS A 15 2.89 -16.78 -4.09
C CYS A 15 2.58 -16.93 -2.60
N ARG A 16 3.42 -17.68 -1.90
CA ARG A 16 3.37 -17.80 -0.45
C ARG A 16 4.75 -17.49 0.12
N MET A 17 4.80 -16.59 1.09
CA MET A 17 6.02 -16.21 1.78
C MET A 17 5.72 -16.16 3.28
N GLY A 18 6.09 -17.24 4.01
CA GLY A 18 5.65 -17.44 5.38
C GLY A 18 4.12 -17.55 5.44
N ASP A 19 3.50 -16.72 6.27
CA ASP A 19 2.05 -16.66 6.44
C ASP A 19 1.37 -15.71 5.44
N MET A 20 2.14 -14.89 4.73
CA MET A 20 1.63 -14.05 3.66
C MET A 20 1.29 -14.91 2.43
N LYS A 21 0.09 -14.70 1.88
CA LYS A 21 -0.40 -15.37 0.66
C LYS A 21 -0.90 -14.34 -0.33
N MET A 22 -0.43 -14.44 -1.55
CA MET A 22 -0.84 -13.58 -2.65
C MET A 22 -1.33 -14.44 -3.81
N GLY A 23 -2.52 -14.14 -4.30
CA GLY A 23 -3.07 -14.71 -5.53
C GLY A 23 -3.33 -13.60 -6.53
N MET A 24 -2.89 -13.77 -7.76
CA MET A 24 -3.06 -12.80 -8.84
C MET A 24 -3.64 -13.50 -10.05
N ASP A 25 -4.64 -12.90 -10.67
CA ASP A 25 -5.23 -13.37 -11.94
C ASP A 25 -4.96 -12.35 -13.04
N LYS A 26 -4.57 -12.87 -14.21
CA LYS A 26 -4.28 -12.11 -15.43
C LYS A 26 -3.44 -10.89 -15.15
N GLY A 27 -2.20 -11.13 -14.81
CA GLY A 27 -1.26 -10.10 -14.49
C GLY A 27 0.06 -10.28 -15.19
N GLY A 28 0.89 -9.27 -15.09
CA GLY A 28 2.21 -9.30 -15.68
C GLY A 28 2.94 -7.99 -15.54
N PHE A 29 4.11 -7.97 -16.12
CA PHE A 29 4.90 -6.76 -16.23
C PHE A 29 5.63 -6.70 -17.56
N ASN A 30 5.84 -5.48 -18.01
CA ASN A 30 6.71 -5.17 -19.13
C ASN A 30 7.66 -4.07 -18.66
N LEU A 31 8.88 -4.45 -18.38
CA LEU A 31 9.90 -3.58 -17.83
C LEU A 31 11.10 -3.50 -18.77
N THR A 32 11.62 -2.32 -18.95
CA THR A 32 12.89 -2.04 -19.63
C THR A 32 13.81 -1.38 -18.62
N ALA A 33 15.01 -1.88 -18.47
CA ALA A 33 16.04 -1.24 -17.67
C ALA A 33 17.12 -0.67 -18.59
N GLU A 34 17.37 0.63 -18.49
CA GLU A 34 18.40 1.35 -19.25
C GLU A 34 19.61 1.63 -18.34
N LYS A 35 20.80 1.32 -18.83
CA LYS A 35 22.05 1.64 -18.12
C LYS A 35 22.39 3.11 -18.31
N VAL A 36 22.35 3.89 -17.25
CA VAL A 36 22.59 5.34 -17.28
C VAL A 36 24.04 5.69 -16.95
N ARG A 37 24.68 4.92 -16.06
CA ARG A 37 26.10 5.03 -15.67
C ARG A 37 26.62 3.64 -15.28
N ASP A 38 27.89 3.51 -15.00
CA ASP A 38 28.62 2.24 -14.86
C ASP A 38 27.95 1.14 -14.00
N SER A 39 27.12 1.50 -13.02
CA SER A 39 26.39 0.54 -12.19
C SER A 39 24.93 0.90 -11.95
N VAL A 40 24.40 1.90 -12.67
CA VAL A 40 23.04 2.42 -12.44
C VAL A 40 22.13 2.04 -13.60
N TRP A 41 21.15 1.19 -13.29
CA TRP A 41 20.07 0.82 -14.18
C TRP A 41 18.77 1.47 -13.71
N LEU A 42 18.08 2.16 -14.62
CA LEU A 42 16.78 2.77 -14.34
C LEU A 42 15.68 1.93 -15.01
N PRO A 43 14.81 1.33 -14.20
CA PRO A 43 13.67 0.59 -14.74
C PRO A 43 12.58 1.54 -15.22
N LYS A 44 11.97 1.19 -16.35
CA LYS A 44 10.76 1.81 -16.90
C LYS A 44 9.78 0.74 -17.29
N GLY A 45 8.50 1.00 -17.18
CA GLY A 45 7.48 0.09 -17.70
C GLY A 45 6.21 0.08 -16.90
N ILE A 46 5.48 -1.01 -17.03
CA ILE A 46 4.17 -1.18 -16.42
C ILE A 46 4.13 -2.55 -15.74
N VAL A 47 3.58 -2.57 -14.54
CA VAL A 47 3.20 -3.78 -13.80
C VAL A 47 1.70 -3.72 -13.59
N GLY A 48 0.96 -4.74 -13.97
CA GLY A 48 -0.48 -4.70 -13.87
C GLY A 48 -1.12 -6.06 -13.62
N PHE A 49 -2.37 -6.04 -13.16
CA PHE A 49 -3.18 -7.24 -12.95
C PHE A 49 -4.68 -6.93 -13.02
N ASN A 50 -5.48 -7.95 -13.32
CA ASN A 50 -6.92 -7.84 -13.29
C ASN A 50 -7.50 -8.05 -11.90
N ARG A 51 -6.99 -9.01 -11.16
CA ARG A 51 -7.36 -9.27 -9.75
C ARG A 51 -6.12 -9.61 -8.95
N LEU A 52 -6.06 -9.10 -7.75
CA LEU A 52 -5.08 -9.47 -6.73
C LEU A 52 -5.81 -9.71 -5.43
N THR A 53 -5.49 -10.79 -4.76
CA THR A 53 -5.92 -11.05 -3.38
C THR A 53 -4.67 -11.23 -2.53
N LEU A 54 -4.55 -10.39 -1.51
CA LEU A 54 -3.46 -10.45 -0.54
C LEU A 54 -4.03 -10.83 0.82
N ARG A 55 -3.39 -11.75 1.50
CA ARG A 55 -3.62 -12.13 2.89
C ARG A 55 -2.31 -11.97 3.64
N THR A 56 -2.34 -11.26 4.74
CA THR A 56 -1.17 -11.04 5.61
C THR A 56 -1.55 -11.39 7.04
N PRO A 57 -0.59 -11.79 7.89
CA PRO A 57 -0.86 -12.07 9.30
C PRO A 57 -1.30 -10.82 10.08
N GLU A 58 -0.87 -9.62 9.64
CA GLU A 58 -1.18 -8.35 10.29
C GLU A 58 -2.63 -7.91 10.07
N LEU A 59 -3.31 -8.47 9.05
CA LEU A 59 -4.68 -8.12 8.72
C LEU A 59 -5.51 -9.38 8.50
N ALA A 60 -6.44 -9.67 9.41
CA ALA A 60 -7.31 -10.85 9.35
C ALA A 60 -8.23 -10.88 8.12
N LEU A 61 -8.46 -9.72 7.49
CA LEU A 61 -9.27 -9.58 6.30
C LEU A 61 -8.42 -9.59 5.02
N PRO A 62 -8.85 -10.30 3.97
CA PRO A 62 -8.16 -10.25 2.69
C PRO A 62 -8.30 -8.88 2.01
N VAL A 63 -7.19 -8.34 1.53
CA VAL A 63 -7.18 -7.20 0.62
C VAL A 63 -7.40 -7.69 -0.79
N ARG A 64 -8.47 -7.24 -1.44
CA ARG A 64 -8.81 -7.58 -2.82
C ARG A 64 -8.71 -6.36 -3.70
N MET A 65 -7.87 -6.42 -4.71
CA MET A 65 -7.69 -5.34 -5.69
C MET A 65 -8.17 -5.78 -7.07
N ARG A 66 -8.63 -4.82 -7.87
CA ARG A 66 -9.11 -5.08 -9.24
C ARG A 66 -8.52 -4.07 -10.20
N LYS A 67 -8.18 -4.55 -11.42
CA LYS A 67 -7.74 -3.74 -12.56
C LYS A 67 -6.76 -2.63 -12.17
N THR A 68 -5.65 -3.04 -11.61
CA THR A 68 -4.63 -2.11 -11.13
C THR A 68 -3.41 -2.16 -12.03
N ALA A 69 -2.86 -1.01 -12.34
CA ALA A 69 -1.58 -0.88 -13.02
C ALA A 69 -0.71 0.15 -12.30
N VAL A 70 0.55 -0.22 -12.14
CA VAL A 70 1.61 0.65 -11.63
C VAL A 70 2.55 0.97 -12.78
N THR A 71 2.73 2.24 -13.06
CA THR A 71 3.71 2.72 -14.04
C THR A 71 5.00 3.04 -13.33
N VAL A 72 6.08 2.43 -13.78
CA VAL A 72 7.44 2.67 -13.30
C VAL A 72 8.14 3.56 -14.33
N GLY A 73 8.50 4.77 -13.95
CA GLY A 73 9.28 5.69 -14.75
C GLY A 73 10.65 5.95 -14.13
N ASP A 74 11.51 6.70 -14.81
CA ASP A 74 12.90 6.94 -14.39
C ASP A 74 13.04 7.52 -12.98
N ARG A 75 12.10 8.36 -12.59
CA ARG A 75 12.15 9.09 -11.31
C ARG A 75 10.85 9.03 -10.53
N VAL A 76 9.83 8.40 -11.10
CA VAL A 76 8.49 8.37 -10.51
C VAL A 76 7.86 6.99 -10.71
N ILE A 77 7.25 6.50 -9.64
CA ILE A 77 6.36 5.35 -9.68
C ILE A 77 4.96 5.88 -9.47
N THR A 78 4.04 5.55 -10.37
CA THR A 78 2.67 6.06 -10.33
C THR A 78 1.67 4.93 -10.26
N LEU A 79 0.75 5.03 -9.31
CA LEU A 79 -0.44 4.21 -9.16
C LEU A 79 -1.66 5.03 -9.57
N LYS A 80 -2.50 4.52 -10.48
CA LYS A 80 -3.72 5.21 -10.90
C LYS A 80 -4.95 4.36 -10.60
N ASN A 81 -5.89 4.93 -9.86
CA ASN A 81 -7.23 4.37 -9.62
C ASN A 81 -7.24 2.90 -9.18
N ALA A 82 -6.32 2.52 -8.30
CA ALA A 82 -6.29 1.19 -7.73
C ALA A 82 -7.52 0.97 -6.86
N SER A 83 -8.46 0.20 -7.36
CA SER A 83 -9.66 -0.15 -6.60
C SER A 83 -9.39 -1.34 -5.71
N MET A 84 -9.64 -1.18 -4.40
CA MET A 84 -9.46 -2.24 -3.43
C MET A 84 -10.69 -2.39 -2.53
N ARG A 85 -10.86 -3.59 -1.99
CA ARG A 85 -11.87 -3.94 -1.02
C ARG A 85 -11.26 -4.70 0.15
N ILE A 86 -11.56 -4.24 1.35
CA ILE A 86 -11.15 -4.87 2.61
C ILE A 86 -12.42 -5.04 3.45
N GLY A 87 -12.90 -6.27 3.58
CA GLY A 87 -14.18 -6.53 4.22
C GLY A 87 -15.34 -5.73 3.58
N ARG A 88 -15.99 -4.88 4.37
CA ARG A 88 -17.09 -3.99 3.94
C ARG A 88 -16.60 -2.66 3.38
N SER A 89 -15.34 -2.32 3.60
CA SER A 89 -14.73 -1.08 3.11
C SER A 89 -14.33 -1.19 1.65
N ASN A 90 -14.60 -0.15 0.89
CA ASN A 90 -14.09 0.02 -0.47
C ASN A 90 -13.20 1.25 -0.54
N LEU A 91 -12.08 1.12 -1.23
CA LEU A 91 -11.07 2.16 -1.34
C LEU A 91 -10.64 2.28 -2.80
N THR A 92 -10.39 3.48 -3.23
CA THR A 92 -9.67 3.77 -4.48
C THR A 92 -8.47 4.60 -4.13
N ALA A 93 -7.29 4.15 -4.58
CA ALA A 93 -6.04 4.83 -4.32
C ALA A 93 -5.38 5.27 -5.63
N SER A 94 -4.90 6.49 -5.65
CA SER A 94 -4.04 7.04 -6.70
C SER A 94 -2.87 7.74 -6.05
N GLY A 95 -1.69 7.70 -6.66
CA GLY A 95 -0.55 8.38 -6.07
C GLY A 95 0.72 8.21 -6.87
N SER A 96 1.74 8.92 -6.43
CA SER A 96 3.05 8.87 -7.05
C SER A 96 4.14 8.95 -5.99
N VAL A 97 5.21 8.21 -6.23
CA VAL A 97 6.42 8.22 -5.40
C VAL A 97 7.59 8.70 -6.25
N TYR A 98 8.26 9.74 -5.81
CA TYR A 98 9.37 10.39 -6.51
C TYR A 98 10.69 10.15 -5.79
N GLY A 99 11.74 9.92 -6.55
CA GLY A 99 13.10 9.86 -6.02
C GLY A 99 13.43 8.60 -5.22
N LEU A 100 12.66 7.51 -5.36
CA LEU A 100 12.85 6.26 -4.60
C LEU A 100 14.30 5.76 -4.64
N TYR A 101 14.90 5.71 -5.83
CA TYR A 101 16.29 5.27 -5.99
C TYR A 101 17.30 6.15 -5.21
N ALA A 102 17.11 7.47 -5.26
CA ALA A 102 17.98 8.41 -4.58
C ALA A 102 17.78 8.37 -3.05
N ALA A 103 16.56 8.13 -2.59
CA ALA A 103 16.26 7.94 -1.18
C ALA A 103 16.90 6.66 -0.62
N MET A 104 16.81 5.54 -1.34
CA MET A 104 17.38 4.26 -0.91
C MET A 104 18.91 4.26 -0.90
N LYS A 105 19.57 4.83 -1.92
CA LYS A 105 21.04 4.80 -2.02
C LYS A 105 21.76 5.97 -1.36
N LYS A 106 21.13 7.12 -1.23
CA LYS A 106 21.79 8.37 -0.79
C LYS A 106 21.11 9.05 0.38
N GLY A 107 20.09 8.42 0.98
CA GLY A 107 19.31 9.02 2.07
C GLY A 107 18.63 10.35 1.70
N LYS A 108 18.42 10.60 0.38
CA LYS A 108 17.77 11.82 -0.08
C LYS A 108 16.28 11.79 0.25
N MET A 109 15.65 12.95 0.18
CA MET A 109 14.22 13.11 0.39
C MET A 109 13.41 12.25 -0.57
N LEU A 110 12.57 11.40 -0.03
CA LEU A 110 11.52 10.69 -0.75
C LEU A 110 10.28 11.56 -0.75
N LYS A 111 9.75 11.86 -1.92
CA LYS A 111 8.46 12.56 -2.02
C LYS A 111 7.39 11.60 -2.46
N ALA A 112 6.27 11.62 -1.76
CA ALA A 112 5.13 10.79 -2.12
C ALA A 112 3.84 11.58 -1.95
N ASN A 113 2.94 11.44 -2.92
CA ASN A 113 1.56 11.89 -2.80
C ASN A 113 0.64 10.69 -2.91
N LEU A 114 -0.40 10.67 -2.09
CA LEU A 114 -1.42 9.63 -2.09
C LEU A 114 -2.78 10.29 -1.97
N GLU A 115 -3.68 9.92 -2.87
CA GLU A 115 -5.08 10.26 -2.81
C GLU A 115 -5.89 9.00 -2.56
N ILE A 116 -6.71 9.02 -1.52
CA ILE A 116 -7.59 7.92 -1.13
C ILE A 116 -9.03 8.40 -1.20
N ALA A 117 -9.85 7.71 -1.99
CA ALA A 117 -11.27 7.91 -2.01
C ALA A 117 -12.00 6.64 -1.50
N SER A 118 -13.09 6.84 -0.76
CA SER A 118 -13.94 5.76 -0.28
C SER A 118 -15.41 6.15 -0.31
N ARG A 119 -16.26 5.23 -0.76
CA ARG A 119 -17.71 5.39 -0.62
C ARG A 119 -18.21 4.90 0.73
N ASN A 120 -17.53 3.93 1.30
CA ASN A 120 -17.85 3.33 2.59
C ASN A 120 -16.57 2.83 3.25
N LEU A 121 -16.19 3.44 4.36
CA LEU A 121 -15.06 3.07 5.20
C LEU A 121 -15.59 2.63 6.57
N ASP A 122 -15.48 1.35 6.87
CA ASP A 122 -15.87 0.77 8.16
C ASP A 122 -14.61 0.63 9.02
N CYS A 123 -14.33 1.67 9.81
CA CYS A 123 -13.16 1.69 10.68
C CYS A 123 -13.26 0.63 11.78
N ASN A 124 -14.45 0.34 12.29
CA ASN A 124 -14.63 -0.70 13.32
C ASN A 124 -14.16 -2.06 12.81
N GLN A 125 -14.58 -2.42 11.59
CA GLN A 125 -14.15 -3.68 11.00
C GLN A 125 -12.66 -3.72 10.70
N LEU A 126 -12.09 -2.61 10.23
CA LEU A 126 -10.66 -2.54 9.91
C LEU A 126 -9.81 -2.64 11.17
N ILE A 127 -10.16 -1.89 12.23
CA ILE A 127 -9.44 -1.91 13.50
C ILE A 127 -9.50 -3.31 14.14
N ASN A 128 -10.69 -3.93 14.16
CA ASN A 128 -10.85 -5.29 14.69
C ASN A 128 -10.15 -6.37 13.85
N ALA A 129 -9.84 -6.08 12.60
CA ALA A 129 -9.12 -6.99 11.72
C ALA A 129 -7.59 -6.81 11.76
N LEU A 130 -7.10 -5.73 12.36
CA LEU A 130 -5.67 -5.51 12.54
C LEU A 130 -5.15 -6.36 13.69
N ASN A 131 -4.24 -7.26 13.36
CA ASN A 131 -3.51 -8.05 14.36
C ASN A 131 -2.22 -7.30 14.72
N PHE A 132 -2.30 -6.38 15.66
CA PHE A 132 -1.08 -5.79 16.22
C PHE A 132 -0.36 -6.87 17.07
N PRO A 133 0.97 -7.01 16.94
CA PRO A 133 1.73 -7.84 17.85
C PRO A 133 1.47 -7.34 19.28
N GLN A 134 0.89 -8.18 20.09
CA GLN A 134 0.80 -7.93 21.54
C GLN A 134 2.17 -8.20 22.18
N ASP A 135 3.20 -7.50 21.78
CA ASP A 135 4.44 -7.46 22.53
C ASP A 135 4.32 -6.36 23.57
N THR A 136 4.30 -6.84 24.82
CA THR A 136 4.39 -6.08 26.07
C THR A 136 3.17 -5.28 26.52
N LEU A 137 2.13 -5.97 27.02
CA LEU A 137 1.44 -5.47 28.20
C LEU A 137 1.07 -6.68 29.10
N GLN A 138 2.06 -7.25 29.76
CA GLN A 138 1.85 -7.73 31.12
C GLN A 138 1.91 -6.47 32.02
N ALA A 139 0.80 -5.84 32.20
CA ALA A 139 0.59 -4.90 33.28
C ALA A 139 -0.49 -5.51 34.15
N GLU A 140 -0.08 -5.73 35.37
CA GLU A 140 -0.89 -6.20 36.49
C GLU A 140 -2.17 -5.38 36.64
N THR A 141 -3.23 -6.10 37.00
CA THR A 141 -4.50 -5.57 37.46
C THR A 141 -4.30 -4.40 38.43
N ASP A 142 -4.74 -3.20 38.01
CA ASP A 142 -5.48 -2.33 38.91
C ASP A 142 -6.26 -1.27 38.08
N THR A 143 -7.51 -1.18 38.41
CA THR A 143 -8.54 -0.25 37.96
C THR A 143 -8.07 1.19 37.81
N VAL A 144 -8.14 1.77 36.61
CA VAL A 144 -8.74 3.08 36.30
C VAL A 144 -8.77 3.28 34.79
N SER A 145 -9.95 3.61 34.25
CA SER A 145 -10.21 4.04 32.89
C SER A 145 -9.26 5.18 32.45
N SER A 146 -8.23 4.87 31.70
CA SER A 146 -7.43 5.87 31.02
C SER A 146 -7.34 5.51 29.53
N ALA A 147 -7.75 6.45 28.70
CA ALA A 147 -7.63 6.37 27.24
C ALA A 147 -6.19 5.95 26.89
N GLU A 148 -6.04 4.81 26.21
CA GLU A 148 -4.74 4.35 25.75
C GLU A 148 -4.08 5.44 24.89
N PRO A 149 -2.82 5.80 25.16
CA PRO A 149 -2.15 6.78 24.35
C PRO A 149 -1.99 6.22 22.93
N MET A 150 -2.58 6.90 21.94
CA MET A 150 -2.35 6.61 20.53
C MET A 150 -0.84 6.56 20.28
N GLN A 151 -0.32 5.42 19.84
CA GLN A 151 1.08 5.31 19.46
C GLN A 151 1.33 6.26 18.29
N LEU A 152 2.17 7.25 18.51
CA LEU A 152 2.58 8.18 17.49
C LEU A 152 3.39 7.45 16.42
N PHE A 153 2.86 7.44 15.20
CA PHE A 153 3.58 6.90 14.06
C PHE A 153 4.74 7.84 13.71
N VAL A 154 5.96 7.39 13.94
CA VAL A 154 7.16 8.19 13.65
C VAL A 154 7.44 8.16 12.15
N ILE A 155 7.15 9.26 11.47
CA ILE A 155 7.50 9.42 10.05
C ILE A 155 9.00 9.67 9.95
N PRO A 156 9.76 8.90 9.13
CA PRO A 156 11.17 9.16 8.90
C PRO A 156 11.43 10.56 8.37
N LYS A 157 12.46 11.23 8.88
CA LYS A 157 12.79 12.64 8.54
C LYS A 157 13.07 12.91 7.06
N ASN A 158 13.35 11.87 6.28
CA ASN A 158 13.64 11.97 4.85
C ASN A 158 12.42 11.64 3.95
N ILE A 159 11.21 11.70 4.49
CA ILE A 159 9.97 11.48 3.74
C ILE A 159 9.14 12.76 3.77
N ASP A 160 8.81 13.27 2.58
CA ASP A 160 7.85 14.33 2.33
C ASP A 160 6.58 13.65 1.75
N PHE A 161 5.53 13.58 2.56
CA PHE A 161 4.33 12.81 2.25
C PHE A 161 3.08 13.69 2.28
N GLU A 162 2.37 13.76 1.16
CA GLU A 162 1.08 14.42 1.04
C GLU A 162 -0.03 13.36 0.93
N LEU A 163 -1.01 13.43 1.83
CA LEU A 163 -2.20 12.59 1.80
C LEU A 163 -3.44 13.45 1.56
N LYS A 164 -4.21 13.10 0.51
CA LYS A 164 -5.55 13.63 0.27
C LYS A 164 -6.58 12.54 0.47
N THR A 165 -7.66 12.87 1.15
CA THR A 165 -8.77 11.92 1.38
C THR A 165 -10.08 12.50 0.87
N ASN A 166 -10.93 11.63 0.33
CA ASN A 166 -12.30 11.93 -0.05
C ASN A 166 -13.19 10.75 0.39
N LEU A 167 -13.77 10.86 1.57
CA LEU A 167 -14.50 9.78 2.21
C LEU A 167 -15.98 10.13 2.28
N LYS A 168 -16.83 9.41 1.53
CA LYS A 168 -18.27 9.70 1.49
C LYS A 168 -18.97 9.24 2.76
N LYS A 169 -18.58 8.10 3.31
CA LYS A 169 -19.14 7.55 4.54
C LYS A 169 -18.06 6.86 5.34
N VAL A 170 -17.91 7.24 6.59
CA VAL A 170 -16.98 6.65 7.56
C VAL A 170 -17.80 6.21 8.78
N THR A 171 -17.64 4.95 9.20
CA THR A 171 -18.25 4.41 10.41
C THR A 171 -17.16 4.14 11.44
N TYR A 172 -17.27 4.77 12.61
CA TYR A 172 -16.36 4.59 13.74
C TYR A 172 -17.13 4.58 15.06
N GLY A 173 -17.01 3.52 15.85
CA GLY A 173 -17.84 3.30 17.02
C GLY A 173 -19.32 3.24 16.59
N ASN A 174 -20.14 4.05 17.24
CA ASN A 174 -21.55 4.25 16.91
C ASN A 174 -21.80 5.49 16.04
N MET A 175 -20.72 6.15 15.61
CA MET A 175 -20.79 7.37 14.81
C MET A 175 -20.69 7.08 13.33
N VAL A 176 -21.43 7.83 12.54
CA VAL A 176 -21.37 7.83 11.08
C VAL A 176 -21.07 9.24 10.62
N PHE A 177 -19.98 9.39 9.89
CA PHE A 177 -19.57 10.65 9.27
C PHE A 177 -19.83 10.58 7.78
N GLU A 178 -20.35 11.64 7.20
CA GLU A 178 -20.63 11.75 5.77
C GLU A 178 -19.88 12.94 5.16
N ASN A 179 -19.30 12.73 3.96
CA ASN A 179 -18.58 13.76 3.18
C ASN A 179 -17.38 14.37 3.94
N VAL A 180 -16.46 13.50 4.36
CA VAL A 180 -15.21 13.84 5.06
C VAL A 180 -14.05 13.98 4.07
#